data_0fbeb4b84e0ccb98c4f4672080078e81
#
_entry.id   0fbeb4b84e0ccb98c4f4672080078e81
#
_cell.length_a   1.000
_cell.length_b   1.000
_cell.length_c   1.000
_cell.angle_alpha   90.00
_cell.angle_beta   90.00
_cell.angle_gamma   90.00
#
_symmetry.space_group_name_H-M   'P 1'
#
loop_
_entity.id
_entity.type
_entity.pdbx_description
1 polymer ?
#
loop_
_entity_poly.entity_id
_entity_poly.type
_entity_poly.pdbx_seq_one_letter_code
_entity_poly.pdbx_strand_id
1 'polypeptide(L)'
;MSFSNKLGIHILLFLIATFIACTDNDIQENNNNLPPKDEPTPPQEEAEEHLFDILNLDYPGLEEIKSLYKSGENDAAMQKLLTYYRSRTAIENPNLTATLNDTEQGYADYAIDEYRFYVNDNYLEDKDRKIPYSLKSNDQTINWQFAPEGADNEYQKQLHRHNWIPMQGKAYQKSKNEKYMLSWKEVYTDWILKNPKPNGKPDKFQWHQLQMSTRIMGQTESFEYFKSSSHFTPEWLSFFLIHFAEHADYLSMYKYSGENNILLSQAVALVFAGTLFPELKNAPQWQKIGCEIINDQTTKLFLEDGMTNDLSLHYHIGIVDGLYDLKRLIQLNKLPDNLLSPQLDETLLKATKIVMHFTYPSYFKKGSKQCSPAFNDSWIKTRSVLNKNFVKYAAMFPEDSELKYMQTYGNEGTLPDSRIKTFEDSGFYVLRNGWTPESTMLILSNNISSKLQDSSHNQLDNGTFELYHNGRNFFPDSGVCSYMKEDDAEAVSYTHLTLP
;
A
#
# COMPACT_ATOMS: atom_id res chain seq x y z
N MET A 1 -4.80 67.06 -12.60
CA MET A 1 -4.95 66.65 -14.01
C MET A 1 -5.32 65.16 -13.91
N SER A 2 -6.58 64.80 -13.77
CA SER A 2 -7.64 64.75 -14.77
C SER A 2 -7.39 63.67 -15.83
N PHE A 3 -8.17 62.68 -15.80
CA PHE A 3 -9.11 61.98 -16.66
C PHE A 3 -8.93 60.48 -16.52
N SER A 4 -9.87 59.71 -16.04
CA SER A 4 -11.28 59.44 -16.36
C SER A 4 -11.48 58.13 -17.14
N ASN A 5 -12.12 57.20 -16.47
CA ASN A 5 -13.24 56.29 -16.82
C ASN A 5 -13.47 55.79 -18.24
N LYS A 6 -13.78 54.47 -18.33
CA LYS A 6 -15.04 53.84 -18.79
C LYS A 6 -14.83 52.35 -18.87
N LEU A 7 -15.41 51.50 -18.09
CA LEU A 7 -16.81 50.94 -18.00
C LEU A 7 -17.41 50.55 -19.36
N GLY A 8 -17.71 49.27 -19.51
CA GLY A 8 -18.46 48.71 -20.62
C GLY A 8 -18.94 47.27 -20.31
N ILE A 9 -20.06 47.18 -19.59
CA ILE A 9 -20.91 46.01 -19.40
C ILE A 9 -21.65 45.76 -20.70
N HIS A 10 -21.74 44.53 -21.18
CA HIS A 10 -22.85 44.05 -21.99
C HIS A 10 -23.29 42.65 -21.57
N ILE A 11 -24.42 42.66 -20.83
CA ILE A 11 -25.40 41.60 -20.68
C ILE A 11 -26.23 41.55 -21.96
N LEU A 12 -26.49 40.41 -22.53
CA LEU A 12 -27.72 40.18 -23.27
C LEU A 12 -28.20 38.75 -23.15
N LEU A 13 -29.32 38.65 -22.47
CA LEU A 13 -30.31 37.57 -22.43
C LEU A 13 -31.17 37.58 -23.72
N PHE A 14 -31.60 36.40 -24.16
CA PHE A 14 -32.91 36.09 -24.74
C PHE A 14 -33.00 34.58 -24.91
N LEU A 15 -33.73 33.80 -24.15
CA LEU A 15 -35.17 33.53 -24.04
C LEU A 15 -35.86 33.31 -25.42
N ILE A 16 -36.35 32.15 -25.69
CA ILE A 16 -37.79 31.82 -25.66
C ILE A 16 -38.01 30.35 -26.10
N ALA A 17 -38.82 29.72 -25.32
CA ALA A 17 -39.42 28.42 -25.42
C ALA A 17 -40.42 28.29 -26.58
N THR A 18 -40.66 27.07 -27.03
CA THR A 18 -42.03 26.62 -27.34
C THR A 18 -42.21 25.14 -27.06
N PHE A 19 -43.21 24.88 -26.30
CA PHE A 19 -43.82 23.58 -26.01
C PHE A 19 -44.35 22.89 -27.25
N ILE A 20 -44.23 21.57 -27.33
CA ILE A 20 -45.35 20.69 -27.69
C ILE A 20 -45.17 19.37 -26.96
N ALA A 21 -46.18 19.00 -26.20
CA ALA A 21 -46.39 17.71 -25.57
C ALA A 21 -46.89 16.71 -26.62
N CYS A 22 -46.49 15.45 -26.48
CA CYS A 22 -47.43 14.32 -26.49
C CYS A 22 -46.69 12.98 -26.35
N THR A 23 -47.10 12.27 -25.36
CA THR A 23 -47.45 10.83 -25.25
C THR A 23 -46.36 9.78 -25.25
N ASP A 24 -46.33 9.18 -24.09
CA ASP A 24 -46.22 7.75 -23.68
C ASP A 24 -45.42 6.76 -24.52
N ASN A 25 -44.66 6.03 -23.72
CA ASN A 25 -44.19 4.66 -23.93
C ASN A 25 -42.99 4.48 -24.87
N ASP A 26 -41.84 4.31 -24.26
CA ASP A 26 -41.06 3.06 -24.30
C ASP A 26 -39.73 3.29 -23.57
N ILE A 27 -39.67 2.82 -22.34
CA ILE A 27 -38.41 2.53 -21.69
C ILE A 27 -37.83 1.32 -22.43
N GLN A 28 -37.12 1.56 -23.50
CA GLN A 28 -36.21 0.56 -24.01
C GLN A 28 -34.98 0.49 -23.06
N GLU A 29 -34.97 -0.55 -22.25
CA GLU A 29 -33.73 -1.11 -21.71
C GLU A 29 -32.77 -1.29 -22.86
N ASN A 30 -31.79 -0.42 -22.98
CA ASN A 30 -30.61 -0.64 -23.81
C ASN A 30 -29.78 -1.75 -23.14
N ASN A 31 -30.23 -2.98 -23.36
CA ASN A 31 -29.36 -4.15 -23.25
C ASN A 31 -28.32 -4.03 -24.35
N ASN A 32 -27.22 -3.36 -24.05
CA ASN A 32 -25.99 -3.53 -24.82
C ASN A 32 -25.50 -4.97 -24.58
N ASN A 33 -26.08 -5.90 -25.32
CA ASN A 33 -25.51 -7.20 -25.58
C ASN A 33 -24.24 -7.01 -26.43
N LEU A 34 -23.14 -6.63 -25.79
CA LEU A 34 -21.84 -6.97 -26.32
C LEU A 34 -21.77 -8.50 -26.34
N PRO A 35 -21.31 -9.12 -27.43
CA PRO A 35 -21.07 -10.57 -27.44
C PRO A 35 -20.20 -10.89 -26.22
N PRO A 36 -20.46 -11.99 -25.49
CA PRO A 36 -19.62 -12.40 -24.39
C PRO A 36 -18.18 -12.46 -24.92
N LYS A 37 -17.29 -11.63 -24.35
CA LYS A 37 -15.85 -11.84 -24.48
C LYS A 37 -15.61 -13.26 -23.99
N ASP A 38 -14.96 -14.08 -24.81
CA ASP A 38 -14.51 -15.39 -24.37
C ASP A 38 -13.77 -15.18 -23.05
N GLU A 39 -14.14 -15.94 -22.02
CA GLU A 39 -13.43 -15.87 -20.74
C GLU A 39 -11.95 -16.14 -21.01
N PRO A 40 -11.02 -15.32 -20.48
CA PRO A 40 -9.61 -15.61 -20.59
C PRO A 40 -9.36 -16.95 -19.90
N THR A 41 -9.20 -17.99 -20.68
CA THR A 41 -8.89 -19.32 -20.17
C THR A 41 -7.38 -19.38 -20.01
N PRO A 42 -6.86 -19.65 -18.79
CA PRO A 42 -5.44 -19.91 -18.63
C PRO A 42 -5.03 -21.07 -19.55
N PRO A 43 -3.76 -21.13 -20.00
CA PRO A 43 -3.25 -22.30 -20.72
C PRO A 43 -3.48 -23.56 -19.88
N GLN A 44 -4.44 -24.38 -20.26
CA GLN A 44 -4.91 -25.51 -19.47
C GLN A 44 -3.85 -26.60 -19.26
N GLU A 45 -3.01 -26.83 -20.27
CA GLU A 45 -2.06 -27.94 -20.25
C GLU A 45 -0.90 -27.77 -19.26
N GLU A 46 -0.40 -26.54 -19.01
CA GLU A 46 0.67 -26.31 -18.04
C GLU A 46 0.17 -26.22 -16.59
N ALA A 47 -1.08 -25.83 -16.37
CA ALA A 47 -1.63 -25.62 -15.02
C ALA A 47 -1.92 -26.93 -14.27
N GLU A 48 -2.23 -28.01 -14.96
CA GLU A 48 -2.61 -29.26 -14.31
C GLU A 48 -1.41 -30.08 -13.85
N GLU A 49 -0.33 -30.15 -14.64
CA GLU A 49 0.84 -30.95 -14.34
C GLU A 49 1.63 -30.45 -13.13
N HIS A 50 1.64 -29.13 -12.86
CA HIS A 50 2.51 -28.53 -11.85
C HIS A 50 1.83 -28.21 -10.52
N LEU A 51 0.48 -28.12 -10.44
CA LEU A 51 -0.20 -27.74 -9.21
C LEU A 51 0.16 -28.68 -8.02
N PHE A 52 0.04 -29.97 -8.22
CA PHE A 52 0.27 -30.93 -7.14
C PHE A 52 1.76 -31.08 -6.79
N ASP A 53 2.64 -30.63 -7.67
CA ASP A 53 4.08 -30.58 -7.40
C ASP A 53 4.45 -29.48 -6.41
N ILE A 54 3.69 -28.39 -6.34
CA ILE A 54 3.95 -27.28 -5.40
C ILE A 54 3.20 -27.44 -4.09
N LEU A 55 2.20 -28.34 -3.99
CA LEU A 55 1.41 -28.56 -2.78
C LEU A 55 2.07 -29.58 -1.82
N ASN A 56 2.07 -29.24 -0.54
CA ASN A 56 2.32 -30.21 0.52
C ASN A 56 1.05 -31.04 0.78
N LEU A 57 0.88 -32.11 0.03
CA LEU A 57 -0.30 -33.00 0.16
C LEU A 57 -0.42 -33.73 1.52
N ASP A 58 0.58 -33.58 2.40
CA ASP A 58 0.53 -34.05 3.80
C ASP A 58 0.05 -32.97 4.77
N TYR A 59 -0.29 -31.77 4.25
CA TYR A 59 -0.86 -30.72 5.07
C TYR A 59 -2.26 -31.12 5.58
N PRO A 60 -2.59 -30.88 6.87
CA PRO A 60 -3.87 -31.26 7.46
C PRO A 60 -5.07 -30.74 6.67
N GLY A 61 -6.02 -31.64 6.35
CA GLY A 61 -7.20 -31.33 5.55
C GLY A 61 -7.07 -31.59 4.05
N LEU A 62 -5.88 -32.00 3.57
CA LEU A 62 -5.66 -32.37 2.16
C LEU A 62 -5.65 -33.87 1.90
N GLU A 63 -6.03 -34.70 2.88
CA GLU A 63 -5.95 -36.18 2.81
C GLU A 63 -6.77 -36.75 1.64
N GLU A 64 -8.00 -36.26 1.45
CA GLU A 64 -8.87 -36.68 0.34
C GLU A 64 -8.32 -36.22 -1.01
N ILE A 65 -7.83 -35.01 -1.09
CA ILE A 65 -7.19 -34.44 -2.29
C ILE A 65 -5.99 -35.30 -2.69
N LYS A 66 -5.14 -35.65 -1.72
CA LYS A 66 -4.01 -36.54 -1.92
C LYS A 66 -4.43 -37.91 -2.45
N SER A 67 -5.53 -38.49 -1.93
CA SER A 67 -6.05 -39.77 -2.38
C SER A 67 -6.54 -39.71 -3.82
N LEU A 68 -7.32 -38.69 -4.17
CA LEU A 68 -7.84 -38.46 -5.54
C LEU A 68 -6.69 -38.27 -6.54
N TYR A 69 -5.71 -37.44 -6.19
CA TYR A 69 -4.54 -37.26 -7.04
C TYR A 69 -3.76 -38.55 -7.27
N LYS A 70 -3.52 -39.35 -6.23
CA LYS A 70 -2.83 -40.64 -6.34
C LYS A 70 -3.59 -41.71 -7.17
N SER A 71 -4.92 -41.59 -7.23
CA SER A 71 -5.75 -42.48 -8.08
C SER A 71 -5.84 -41.97 -9.55
N GLY A 72 -5.24 -40.83 -9.85
CA GLY A 72 -5.27 -40.21 -11.19
C GLY A 72 -6.56 -39.41 -11.48
N GLU A 73 -7.35 -39.12 -10.44
CA GLU A 73 -8.58 -38.32 -10.54
C GLU A 73 -8.29 -36.84 -10.34
N ASN A 74 -7.47 -36.27 -11.24
CA ASN A 74 -6.94 -34.90 -11.09
C ASN A 74 -8.02 -33.82 -11.02
N ASP A 75 -9.04 -33.89 -11.89
CA ASP A 75 -10.15 -32.92 -11.90
C ASP A 75 -10.92 -32.95 -10.56
N ALA A 76 -11.19 -34.13 -10.04
CA ALA A 76 -11.84 -34.29 -8.74
C ALA A 76 -10.98 -33.75 -7.60
N ALA A 77 -9.66 -33.97 -7.65
CA ALA A 77 -8.71 -33.44 -6.70
C ALA A 77 -8.66 -31.89 -6.73
N MET A 78 -8.64 -31.26 -7.91
CA MET A 78 -8.69 -29.81 -8.07
C MET A 78 -10.02 -29.22 -7.58
N GLN A 79 -11.15 -29.84 -7.92
CA GLN A 79 -12.46 -29.41 -7.42
C GLN A 79 -12.56 -29.50 -5.89
N LYS A 80 -11.97 -30.54 -5.31
CA LYS A 80 -11.92 -30.74 -3.85
C LYS A 80 -11.00 -29.69 -3.20
N LEU A 81 -9.88 -29.36 -3.84
CA LEU A 81 -8.97 -28.32 -3.37
C LEU A 81 -9.66 -26.93 -3.36
N LEU A 82 -10.43 -26.60 -4.40
CA LEU A 82 -11.22 -25.37 -4.41
C LEU A 82 -12.24 -25.35 -3.26
N THR A 83 -12.92 -26.47 -3.01
CA THR A 83 -13.86 -26.60 -1.91
C THR A 83 -13.17 -26.41 -0.55
N TYR A 84 -11.98 -26.98 -0.38
CA TYR A 84 -11.14 -26.81 0.80
C TYR A 84 -10.82 -25.33 1.04
N TYR A 85 -10.27 -24.60 0.06
CA TYR A 85 -9.93 -23.18 0.21
C TYR A 85 -11.16 -22.30 0.50
N ARG A 86 -12.31 -22.60 -0.10
CA ARG A 86 -13.57 -21.88 0.17
C ARG A 86 -14.08 -22.07 1.59
N SER A 87 -13.90 -23.25 2.15
CA SER A 87 -14.37 -23.61 3.50
C SER A 87 -13.33 -23.35 4.60
N ARG A 88 -12.08 -23.08 4.25
CA ARG A 88 -10.98 -22.85 5.19
C ARG A 88 -11.24 -21.61 6.03
N THR A 89 -11.30 -21.75 7.37
CA THR A 89 -11.52 -20.66 8.34
C THR A 89 -10.40 -20.55 9.38
N ALA A 90 -9.46 -21.50 9.38
CA ALA A 90 -8.38 -21.53 10.38
C ALA A 90 -7.26 -20.50 10.09
N ILE A 91 -7.25 -19.91 8.91
CA ILE A 91 -6.25 -18.96 8.46
C ILE A 91 -6.94 -17.64 8.15
N GLU A 92 -6.47 -16.56 8.77
CA GLU A 92 -7.05 -15.23 8.67
C GLU A 92 -6.03 -14.22 8.14
N ASN A 93 -6.43 -13.43 7.13
CA ASN A 93 -5.65 -12.32 6.64
C ASN A 93 -6.05 -11.03 7.39
N PRO A 94 -5.13 -10.41 8.16
CA PRO A 94 -5.42 -9.21 8.94
C PRO A 94 -5.77 -7.97 8.10
N ASN A 95 -5.41 -7.97 6.83
CA ASN A 95 -5.57 -6.80 5.94
C ASN A 95 -6.96 -6.72 5.30
N LEU A 96 -7.78 -7.76 5.47
CA LEU A 96 -9.14 -7.74 4.93
C LEU A 96 -9.99 -6.66 5.61
N THR A 97 -10.68 -5.89 4.79
CA THR A 97 -11.65 -4.88 5.24
C THR A 97 -12.85 -4.83 4.33
N ALA A 98 -14.04 -4.67 4.91
CA ALA A 98 -15.27 -4.43 4.16
C ALA A 98 -15.42 -2.94 3.74
N THR A 99 -14.56 -2.06 4.24
CA THR A 99 -14.65 -0.63 3.96
C THR A 99 -14.16 -0.34 2.55
N LEU A 100 -15.04 0.27 1.75
CA LEU A 100 -14.75 0.75 0.41
C LEU A 100 -15.33 2.16 0.30
N ASN A 101 -14.47 3.17 0.16
CA ASN A 101 -14.89 4.54 -0.06
C ASN A 101 -15.14 4.83 -1.55
N ASP A 102 -15.74 6.00 -1.86
CA ASP A 102 -16.12 6.35 -3.24
C ASP A 102 -14.91 6.47 -4.18
N THR A 103 -13.75 6.88 -3.67
CA THR A 103 -12.51 6.95 -4.46
C THR A 103 -12.01 5.57 -4.83
N GLU A 104 -11.94 4.66 -3.87
CA GLU A 104 -11.57 3.25 -4.12
C GLU A 104 -12.57 2.56 -5.05
N GLN A 105 -13.88 2.85 -4.89
CA GLN A 105 -14.92 2.35 -5.82
C GLN A 105 -14.66 2.85 -7.25
N GLY A 106 -14.34 4.13 -7.41
CA GLY A 106 -13.97 4.70 -8.71
C GLY A 106 -12.78 3.99 -9.36
N TYR A 107 -11.71 3.76 -8.60
CA TYR A 107 -10.52 3.04 -9.11
C TYR A 107 -10.82 1.58 -9.46
N ALA A 108 -11.67 0.91 -8.69
CA ALA A 108 -12.12 -0.44 -9.01
C ALA A 108 -12.88 -0.50 -10.35
N ASP A 109 -13.72 0.49 -10.62
CA ASP A 109 -14.51 0.57 -11.86
C ASP A 109 -13.65 1.00 -13.07
N TYR A 110 -12.79 2.01 -12.92
CA TYR A 110 -11.91 2.48 -14.00
C TYR A 110 -10.96 1.41 -14.53
N ALA A 111 -10.59 0.43 -13.70
CA ALA A 111 -9.69 -0.64 -14.10
C ALA A 111 -10.32 -1.65 -15.09
N ILE A 112 -11.67 -1.70 -15.21
CA ILE A 112 -12.37 -2.75 -15.96
C ILE A 112 -12.35 -2.49 -17.47
N ASP A 113 -12.88 -1.34 -17.91
CA ASP A 113 -13.21 -1.16 -19.34
C ASP A 113 -12.05 -0.61 -20.16
N GLU A 114 -11.25 0.25 -19.55
CA GLU A 114 -10.21 1.02 -20.23
C GLU A 114 -8.80 0.71 -19.67
N TYR A 115 -8.69 -0.31 -18.81
CA TYR A 115 -7.44 -0.65 -18.13
C TYR A 115 -6.78 0.59 -17.48
N ARG A 116 -7.60 1.40 -16.77
CA ARG A 116 -7.17 2.58 -16.05
C ARG A 116 -6.77 2.20 -14.64
N PHE A 117 -5.52 1.80 -14.50
CA PHE A 117 -5.01 1.27 -13.25
C PHE A 117 -4.55 2.39 -12.31
N TYR A 118 -4.94 2.26 -11.04
CA TYR A 118 -4.49 3.19 -10.01
C TYR A 118 -2.99 3.08 -9.79
N VAL A 119 -2.33 4.22 -9.89
CA VAL A 119 -0.98 4.47 -9.39
C VAL A 119 -1.03 5.67 -8.45
N ASN A 120 -0.04 5.83 -7.59
CA ASN A 120 -0.02 6.97 -6.68
C ASN A 120 0.11 8.29 -7.46
N ASP A 121 -0.82 9.21 -7.25
CA ASP A 121 -0.89 10.50 -7.97
C ASP A 121 0.35 11.40 -7.76
N ASN A 122 1.13 11.16 -6.70
CA ASN A 122 2.35 11.92 -6.43
C ASN A 122 3.44 11.80 -7.51
N TYR A 123 3.32 10.79 -8.38
CA TYR A 123 4.28 10.52 -9.46
C TYR A 123 3.76 10.93 -10.84
N LEU A 124 2.66 11.68 -10.88
CA LEU A 124 2.10 12.22 -12.11
C LEU A 124 2.38 13.72 -12.19
N GLU A 125 2.69 14.23 -13.38
CA GLU A 125 2.83 15.65 -13.63
C GLU A 125 1.52 16.40 -13.33
N ASP A 126 0.39 15.82 -13.70
CA ASP A 126 -0.96 16.32 -13.37
C ASP A 126 -1.45 15.75 -12.03
N LYS A 127 -1.07 16.40 -10.93
CA LYS A 127 -1.47 16.02 -9.56
C LYS A 127 -2.98 16.17 -9.27
N ASP A 128 -3.69 16.89 -10.12
CA ASP A 128 -5.15 17.09 -10.01
C ASP A 128 -5.95 16.02 -10.77
N ARG A 129 -5.27 15.13 -11.49
CA ARG A 129 -5.91 14.08 -12.25
C ARG A 129 -6.54 13.04 -11.34
N LYS A 130 -7.87 12.96 -11.40
CA LYS A 130 -8.66 12.02 -10.59
C LYS A 130 -8.91 10.68 -11.30
N ILE A 131 -8.78 10.64 -12.61
CA ILE A 131 -9.02 9.46 -13.44
C ILE A 131 -7.67 8.96 -13.96
N PRO A 132 -7.27 7.72 -13.65
CA PRO A 132 -6.01 7.15 -14.11
C PRO A 132 -5.90 7.14 -15.65
N TYR A 133 -4.68 7.12 -16.16
CA TYR A 133 -4.45 6.95 -17.59
C TYR A 133 -4.91 5.59 -18.06
N SER A 134 -5.42 5.51 -19.30
CA SER A 134 -5.70 4.23 -19.94
C SER A 134 -4.41 3.58 -20.43
N LEU A 135 -4.25 2.30 -20.14
CA LEU A 135 -3.16 1.49 -20.66
C LEU A 135 -3.59 0.72 -21.92
N LYS A 136 -4.80 0.97 -22.42
CA LYS A 136 -5.34 0.29 -23.59
C LYS A 136 -4.60 0.73 -24.85
N SER A 137 -3.97 -0.21 -25.50
CA SER A 137 -3.30 0.02 -26.78
C SER A 137 -4.27 -0.02 -27.97
N ASN A 138 -3.81 0.35 -29.16
CA ASN A 138 -4.65 0.42 -30.36
C ASN A 138 -5.26 -0.93 -30.74
N ASP A 139 -4.60 -2.04 -30.44
CA ASP A 139 -5.06 -3.41 -30.64
C ASP A 139 -5.95 -3.95 -29.50
N GLN A 140 -6.37 -3.07 -28.59
CA GLN A 140 -7.21 -3.36 -27.42
C GLN A 140 -6.53 -4.19 -26.32
N THR A 141 -5.22 -4.40 -26.40
CA THR A 141 -4.44 -5.08 -25.35
C THR A 141 -3.93 -4.12 -24.28
N ILE A 142 -3.39 -4.67 -23.18
CA ILE A 142 -2.79 -3.85 -22.11
C ILE A 142 -1.33 -3.55 -22.46
N ASN A 143 -0.98 -2.26 -22.47
CA ASN A 143 0.40 -1.80 -22.60
C ASN A 143 1.05 -1.64 -21.23
N TRP A 144 1.73 -2.67 -20.73
CA TRP A 144 2.43 -2.65 -19.45
C TRP A 144 3.69 -1.78 -19.43
N GLN A 145 4.14 -1.30 -20.59
CA GLN A 145 5.28 -0.38 -20.72
C GLN A 145 4.83 1.09 -20.79
N PHE A 146 3.52 1.35 -20.64
CA PHE A 146 3.00 2.71 -20.71
C PHE A 146 3.54 3.55 -19.56
N ALA A 147 3.98 4.76 -19.89
CA ALA A 147 4.21 5.86 -18.96
C ALA A 147 3.69 7.15 -19.60
N PRO A 148 2.96 7.99 -18.88
CA PRO A 148 2.59 9.29 -19.40
C PRO A 148 3.84 10.16 -19.63
N GLU A 149 3.73 11.12 -20.55
CA GLU A 149 4.81 12.08 -20.79
C GLU A 149 5.11 12.86 -19.49
N GLY A 150 6.39 13.03 -19.18
CA GLY A 150 6.84 13.70 -17.96
C GLY A 150 6.77 12.84 -16.67
N ALA A 151 6.20 11.64 -16.71
CA ALA A 151 6.20 10.78 -15.54
C ALA A 151 7.60 10.24 -15.22
N ASP A 152 7.91 10.16 -13.93
CA ASP A 152 9.12 9.50 -13.48
C ASP A 152 9.01 7.96 -13.57
N ASN A 153 10.12 7.28 -13.31
CA ASN A 153 10.18 5.82 -13.35
C ASN A 153 9.27 5.16 -12.29
N GLU A 154 8.88 5.90 -11.25
CA GLU A 154 8.06 5.36 -10.18
C GLU A 154 6.63 5.07 -10.65
N TYR A 155 6.14 5.80 -11.68
CA TYR A 155 4.88 5.47 -12.32
C TYR A 155 4.85 4.01 -12.82
N GLN A 156 5.86 3.60 -13.61
CA GLN A 156 5.94 2.23 -14.12
C GLN A 156 6.13 1.22 -12.98
N LYS A 157 6.98 1.52 -11.99
CA LYS A 157 7.16 0.64 -10.83
C LYS A 157 5.84 0.39 -10.11
N GLN A 158 5.05 1.44 -9.85
CA GLN A 158 3.76 1.32 -9.16
C GLN A 158 2.72 0.57 -9.98
N LEU A 159 2.76 0.69 -11.31
CA LEU A 159 1.90 -0.06 -12.19
C LEU A 159 2.03 -1.58 -11.97
N HIS A 160 3.24 -2.07 -11.68
CA HIS A 160 3.50 -3.50 -11.45
C HIS A 160 3.21 -3.96 -10.00
N ARG A 161 2.69 -3.08 -9.12
CA ARG A 161 2.25 -3.42 -7.75
C ARG A 161 0.83 -3.95 -7.67
N HIS A 162 0.01 -3.70 -8.67
CA HIS A 162 -1.39 -4.14 -8.79
C HIS A 162 -2.31 -3.62 -7.66
N ASN A 163 -2.08 -2.40 -7.17
CA ASN A 163 -2.77 -1.83 -6.02
C ASN A 163 -4.30 -1.66 -6.19
N TRP A 164 -4.81 -1.70 -7.43
CA TRP A 164 -6.24 -1.59 -7.72
C TRP A 164 -7.00 -2.91 -7.53
N ILE A 165 -6.33 -4.08 -7.59
CA ILE A 165 -7.01 -5.38 -7.52
C ILE A 165 -7.67 -5.60 -6.16
N PRO A 166 -7.06 -5.33 -5.00
CA PRO A 166 -7.77 -5.40 -3.72
C PRO A 166 -8.98 -4.47 -3.64
N MET A 167 -8.97 -3.30 -4.31
CA MET A 167 -10.14 -2.42 -4.40
C MET A 167 -11.28 -3.07 -5.18
N GLN A 168 -10.97 -3.77 -6.28
CA GLN A 168 -11.95 -4.59 -7.01
C GLN A 168 -12.50 -5.73 -6.15
N GLY A 169 -11.65 -6.37 -5.32
CA GLY A 169 -12.04 -7.39 -4.36
C GLY A 169 -13.07 -6.85 -3.34
N LYS A 170 -12.82 -5.67 -2.77
CA LYS A 170 -13.77 -4.98 -1.88
C LYS A 170 -15.08 -4.65 -2.60
N ALA A 171 -15.02 -4.14 -3.84
CA ALA A 171 -16.19 -3.82 -4.66
C ALA A 171 -17.01 -5.08 -4.97
N TYR A 172 -16.35 -6.21 -5.25
CA TYR A 172 -17.00 -7.51 -5.40
C TYR A 172 -17.71 -7.94 -4.10
N GLN A 173 -17.03 -7.85 -2.96
CA GLN A 173 -17.65 -8.21 -1.67
C GLN A 173 -18.91 -7.41 -1.38
N LYS A 174 -18.91 -6.12 -1.72
CA LYS A 174 -20.05 -5.21 -1.51
C LYS A 174 -21.21 -5.47 -2.48
N SER A 175 -20.92 -5.73 -3.75
CA SER A 175 -21.93 -5.80 -4.83
C SER A 175 -22.24 -7.21 -5.31
N LYS A 176 -21.35 -8.17 -5.09
CA LYS A 176 -21.31 -9.51 -5.69
C LYS A 176 -21.35 -9.47 -7.23
N ASN A 177 -20.91 -8.36 -7.84
CA ASN A 177 -20.86 -8.25 -9.29
C ASN A 177 -19.58 -8.93 -9.82
N GLU A 178 -19.78 -9.96 -10.62
CA GLU A 178 -18.72 -10.81 -11.15
C GLU A 178 -17.76 -10.07 -12.11
N LYS A 179 -18.15 -8.89 -12.64
CA LYS A 179 -17.27 -8.07 -13.48
C LYS A 179 -15.88 -7.84 -12.85
N TYR A 180 -15.80 -7.72 -11.52
CA TYR A 180 -14.54 -7.50 -10.82
C TYR A 180 -13.67 -8.75 -10.77
N MET A 181 -14.28 -9.93 -10.58
CA MET A 181 -13.56 -11.19 -10.64
C MET A 181 -13.03 -11.45 -12.06
N LEU A 182 -13.88 -11.23 -13.08
CA LEU A 182 -13.48 -11.38 -14.48
C LEU A 182 -12.35 -10.42 -14.85
N SER A 183 -12.40 -9.17 -14.40
CA SER A 183 -11.32 -8.21 -14.58
C SER A 183 -10.01 -8.67 -13.91
N TRP A 184 -10.07 -9.20 -12.69
CA TRP A 184 -8.88 -9.76 -12.03
C TRP A 184 -8.28 -10.91 -12.83
N LYS A 185 -9.10 -11.88 -13.27
CA LYS A 185 -8.66 -13.00 -14.12
C LYS A 185 -7.97 -12.49 -15.39
N GLU A 186 -8.63 -11.61 -16.12
CA GLU A 186 -8.12 -11.07 -17.39
C GLU A 186 -6.78 -10.35 -17.19
N VAL A 187 -6.75 -9.40 -16.26
CA VAL A 187 -5.59 -8.53 -16.05
C VAL A 187 -4.40 -9.28 -15.45
N TYR A 188 -4.65 -10.18 -14.50
CA TYR A 188 -3.57 -10.96 -13.89
C TYR A 188 -3.00 -11.99 -14.87
N THR A 189 -3.84 -12.64 -15.65
CA THR A 189 -3.38 -13.57 -16.72
C THR A 189 -2.56 -12.82 -17.77
N ASP A 190 -3.05 -11.69 -18.28
CA ASP A 190 -2.32 -10.87 -19.25
C ASP A 190 -0.96 -10.43 -18.71
N TRP A 191 -0.92 -10.00 -17.41
CA TRP A 191 0.32 -9.59 -16.78
C TRP A 191 1.34 -10.74 -16.71
N ILE A 192 0.93 -11.92 -16.27
CA ILE A 192 1.81 -13.10 -16.15
C ILE A 192 2.39 -13.48 -17.52
N LEU A 193 1.56 -13.51 -18.56
CA LEU A 193 1.99 -13.90 -19.90
C LEU A 193 2.94 -12.87 -20.53
N LYS A 194 2.73 -11.58 -20.28
CA LYS A 194 3.54 -10.50 -20.88
C LYS A 194 4.78 -10.12 -20.08
N ASN A 195 4.85 -10.50 -18.82
CA ASN A 195 5.97 -10.18 -17.93
C ASN A 195 6.54 -11.46 -17.29
N PRO A 196 7.12 -12.37 -18.11
CA PRO A 196 7.66 -13.62 -17.61
C PRO A 196 8.78 -13.37 -16.58
N LYS A 197 8.93 -14.30 -15.64
CA LYS A 197 10.00 -14.26 -14.66
C LYS A 197 11.38 -14.18 -15.31
N PRO A 198 12.25 -13.25 -14.90
CA PRO A 198 13.59 -13.13 -15.45
C PRO A 198 14.45 -14.38 -15.22
N ASN A 199 15.26 -14.71 -16.22
CA ASN A 199 16.31 -15.70 -16.06
C ASN A 199 17.49 -15.08 -15.30
N GLY A 200 17.50 -15.19 -13.96
CA GLY A 200 18.54 -14.64 -13.10
C GLY A 200 18.02 -13.61 -12.12
N LYS A 201 18.73 -12.49 -11.95
CA LYS A 201 18.43 -11.47 -10.94
C LYS A 201 17.17 -10.67 -11.26
N PRO A 202 16.48 -10.14 -10.25
CA PRO A 202 15.35 -9.21 -10.41
C PRO A 202 15.67 -8.02 -11.32
N ASP A 203 14.68 -7.62 -12.10
CA ASP A 203 14.75 -6.41 -12.92
C ASP A 203 14.46 -5.13 -12.08
N LYS A 204 14.43 -3.97 -12.76
CA LYS A 204 14.16 -2.69 -12.08
C LYS A 204 12.67 -2.35 -11.95
N PHE A 205 11.78 -3.05 -12.65
CA PHE A 205 10.37 -2.71 -12.75
C PHE A 205 9.46 -3.87 -12.34
N GLN A 206 9.23 -4.85 -13.22
CA GLN A 206 8.20 -5.88 -13.05
C GLN A 206 8.50 -6.83 -11.88
N TRP A 207 9.74 -7.29 -11.79
CA TRP A 207 10.21 -8.30 -10.83
C TRP A 207 11.13 -7.73 -9.76
N HIS A 208 11.13 -6.41 -9.55
CA HIS A 208 11.85 -5.81 -8.43
C HIS A 208 11.22 -6.23 -7.10
N GLN A 209 12.04 -6.38 -6.06
CA GLN A 209 11.60 -6.90 -4.75
C GLN A 209 10.42 -6.14 -4.16
N LEU A 210 10.41 -4.81 -4.23
CA LEU A 210 9.31 -4.00 -3.69
C LEU A 210 8.00 -4.23 -4.44
N GLN A 211 8.05 -4.30 -5.79
CA GLN A 211 6.85 -4.55 -6.60
C GLN A 211 6.30 -5.95 -6.35
N MET A 212 7.19 -6.96 -6.28
CA MET A 212 6.79 -8.33 -5.94
C MET A 212 6.16 -8.41 -4.55
N SER A 213 6.78 -7.76 -3.56
CA SER A 213 6.28 -7.73 -2.17
C SER A 213 4.87 -7.15 -2.10
N THR A 214 4.65 -5.99 -2.73
CA THR A 214 3.34 -5.33 -2.75
C THR A 214 2.32 -6.18 -3.52
N ARG A 215 2.73 -6.78 -4.63
CA ARG A 215 1.85 -7.67 -5.43
C ARG A 215 1.46 -8.92 -4.66
N ILE A 216 2.38 -9.60 -3.98
CA ILE A 216 2.09 -10.75 -3.11
C ILE A 216 1.06 -10.36 -2.05
N MET A 217 1.27 -9.25 -1.34
CA MET A 217 0.34 -8.77 -0.32
C MET A 217 -1.06 -8.53 -0.91
N GLY A 218 -1.16 -7.79 -2.02
CA GLY A 218 -2.43 -7.54 -2.70
C GLY A 218 -3.11 -8.80 -3.23
N GLN A 219 -2.35 -9.79 -3.69
CA GLN A 219 -2.88 -11.08 -4.16
C GLN A 219 -3.44 -11.93 -3.02
N THR A 220 -2.84 -11.88 -1.81
CA THR A 220 -3.42 -12.55 -0.63
C THR A 220 -4.79 -12.00 -0.25
N GLU A 221 -4.97 -10.69 -0.34
CA GLU A 221 -6.27 -10.05 -0.11
C GLU A 221 -7.27 -10.41 -1.21
N SER A 222 -6.87 -10.31 -2.47
CA SER A 222 -7.72 -10.58 -3.63
C SER A 222 -8.22 -12.02 -3.63
N PHE A 223 -7.36 -12.97 -3.31
CA PHE A 223 -7.75 -14.38 -3.14
C PHE A 223 -8.92 -14.53 -2.16
N GLU A 224 -8.81 -13.94 -0.97
CA GLU A 224 -9.85 -14.01 0.06
C GLU A 224 -11.15 -13.32 -0.36
N TYR A 225 -11.05 -12.16 -1.03
CA TYR A 225 -12.22 -11.47 -1.52
C TYR A 225 -12.97 -12.22 -2.62
N PHE A 226 -12.25 -12.88 -3.52
CA PHE A 226 -12.84 -13.47 -4.72
C PHE A 226 -13.10 -14.99 -4.64
N LYS A 227 -12.54 -15.72 -3.67
CA LYS A 227 -12.64 -17.20 -3.61
C LYS A 227 -14.06 -17.76 -3.63
N SER A 228 -15.07 -16.94 -3.24
CA SER A 228 -16.49 -17.35 -3.26
C SER A 228 -17.18 -17.08 -4.60
N SER A 229 -16.52 -16.45 -5.57
CA SER A 229 -17.08 -16.18 -6.90
C SER A 229 -17.35 -17.47 -7.68
N SER A 230 -18.40 -17.46 -8.51
CA SER A 230 -18.70 -18.56 -9.44
C SER A 230 -17.63 -18.70 -10.53
N HIS A 231 -16.95 -17.59 -10.89
CA HIS A 231 -15.85 -17.57 -11.86
C HIS A 231 -14.48 -17.92 -11.25
N PHE A 232 -14.41 -18.14 -9.93
CA PHE A 232 -13.22 -18.68 -9.27
C PHE A 232 -13.24 -20.21 -9.40
N THR A 233 -12.80 -20.72 -10.57
CA THR A 233 -12.85 -22.13 -10.94
C THR A 233 -11.64 -22.90 -10.42
N PRO A 234 -11.63 -24.27 -10.45
CA PRO A 234 -10.45 -25.06 -10.10
C PRO A 234 -9.22 -24.72 -10.96
N GLU A 235 -9.41 -24.48 -12.25
CA GLU A 235 -8.34 -24.12 -13.18
C GLU A 235 -7.75 -22.76 -12.82
N TRP A 236 -8.61 -21.79 -12.48
CA TRP A 236 -8.14 -20.48 -11.99
C TRP A 236 -7.39 -20.60 -10.68
N LEU A 237 -7.87 -21.42 -9.74
CA LEU A 237 -7.15 -21.68 -8.49
C LEU A 237 -5.77 -22.28 -8.77
N SER A 238 -5.66 -23.24 -9.68
CA SER A 238 -4.40 -23.85 -10.09
C SER A 238 -3.44 -22.80 -10.64
N PHE A 239 -3.89 -22.02 -11.64
CA PHE A 239 -3.11 -20.93 -12.22
C PHE A 239 -2.64 -19.94 -11.16
N PHE A 240 -3.55 -19.50 -10.29
CA PHE A 240 -3.22 -18.56 -9.22
C PHE A 240 -2.15 -19.11 -8.27
N LEU A 241 -2.31 -20.34 -7.77
CA LEU A 241 -1.38 -20.93 -6.80
C LEU A 241 0.01 -21.16 -7.39
N ILE A 242 0.10 -21.59 -8.65
CA ILE A 242 1.37 -21.81 -9.33
C ILE A 242 2.14 -20.47 -9.44
N HIS A 243 1.50 -19.44 -9.96
CA HIS A 243 2.17 -18.15 -10.13
C HIS A 243 2.38 -17.39 -8.82
N PHE A 244 1.51 -17.58 -7.82
CA PHE A 244 1.74 -17.06 -6.47
C PHE A 244 2.98 -17.70 -5.83
N ALA A 245 3.11 -19.02 -5.92
CA ALA A 245 4.28 -19.74 -5.44
C ALA A 245 5.55 -19.30 -6.18
N GLU A 246 5.48 -19.15 -7.50
CA GLU A 246 6.60 -18.65 -8.31
C GLU A 246 7.09 -17.27 -7.85
N HIS A 247 6.16 -16.34 -7.55
CA HIS A 247 6.52 -15.01 -7.04
C HIS A 247 7.18 -15.09 -5.67
N ALA A 248 6.64 -15.89 -4.74
CA ALA A 248 7.17 -16.04 -3.39
C ALA A 248 8.53 -16.76 -3.40
N ASP A 249 8.70 -17.80 -4.21
CA ASP A 249 9.97 -18.49 -4.39
C ASP A 249 11.04 -17.54 -4.93
N TYR A 250 10.71 -16.81 -6.00
CA TYR A 250 11.65 -15.87 -6.60
C TYR A 250 12.02 -14.73 -5.64
N LEU A 251 11.04 -14.20 -4.90
CA LEU A 251 11.27 -13.19 -3.86
C LEU A 251 12.16 -13.73 -2.75
N SER A 252 11.98 -15.00 -2.33
CA SER A 252 12.80 -15.63 -1.28
C SER A 252 14.25 -15.90 -1.72
N MET A 253 14.44 -16.13 -3.01
CA MET A 253 15.74 -16.45 -3.61
C MET A 253 16.66 -15.22 -3.75
N TYR A 254 16.08 -14.04 -3.98
CA TYR A 254 16.82 -12.82 -4.26
C TYR A 254 16.59 -11.76 -3.19
N LYS A 255 17.35 -11.87 -2.08
CA LYS A 255 17.35 -10.87 -1.01
C LYS A 255 17.76 -9.51 -1.57
N TYR A 256 17.00 -8.45 -1.25
CA TYR A 256 17.40 -7.08 -1.53
C TYR A 256 18.69 -6.73 -0.78
N SER A 257 19.59 -6.00 -1.43
CA SER A 257 20.95 -5.76 -0.89
C SER A 257 21.04 -4.59 0.09
N GLY A 258 20.06 -3.67 0.07
CA GLY A 258 20.02 -2.51 0.98
C GLY A 258 19.34 -2.85 2.31
N GLU A 259 19.74 -2.17 3.37
CA GLU A 259 19.14 -2.27 4.71
C GLU A 259 18.11 -1.15 4.87
N ASN A 260 16.94 -1.30 4.25
CA ASN A 260 15.92 -0.26 4.18
C ASN A 260 14.49 -0.84 4.11
N ASN A 261 13.51 0.05 3.88
CA ASN A 261 12.10 -0.29 3.74
C ASN A 261 11.80 -1.37 2.68
N ILE A 262 12.59 -1.48 1.60
CA ILE A 262 12.40 -2.49 0.55
C ILE A 262 12.69 -3.89 1.09
N LEU A 263 13.81 -4.06 1.79
CA LEU A 263 14.16 -5.33 2.41
C LEU A 263 13.14 -5.76 3.46
N LEU A 264 12.65 -4.81 4.27
CA LEU A 264 11.61 -5.10 5.24
C LEU A 264 10.29 -5.49 4.57
N SER A 265 9.89 -4.80 3.49
CA SER A 265 8.68 -5.13 2.72
C SER A 265 8.78 -6.54 2.12
N GLN A 266 9.97 -6.91 1.60
CA GLN A 266 10.24 -8.26 1.13
C GLN A 266 10.02 -9.30 2.24
N ALA A 267 10.57 -9.05 3.42
CA ALA A 267 10.46 -9.96 4.55
C ALA A 267 9.01 -10.12 5.03
N VAL A 268 8.27 -9.03 5.19
CA VAL A 268 6.86 -9.05 5.58
C VAL A 268 6.03 -9.84 4.57
N ALA A 269 6.21 -9.58 3.25
CA ALA A 269 5.49 -10.30 2.21
C ALA A 269 5.75 -11.81 2.22
N LEU A 270 6.98 -12.24 2.50
CA LEU A 270 7.34 -13.66 2.63
C LEU A 270 6.66 -14.31 3.84
N VAL A 271 6.58 -13.62 4.99
CA VAL A 271 5.87 -14.15 6.15
C VAL A 271 4.36 -14.25 5.87
N PHE A 272 3.78 -13.25 5.21
CA PHE A 272 2.37 -13.29 4.79
C PHE A 272 2.11 -14.46 3.83
N ALA A 273 2.93 -14.62 2.79
CA ALA A 273 2.81 -15.72 1.83
C ALA A 273 2.85 -17.09 2.52
N GLY A 274 3.86 -17.32 3.37
CA GLY A 274 4.04 -18.58 4.07
C GLY A 274 2.96 -18.89 5.11
N THR A 275 2.39 -17.85 5.73
CA THR A 275 1.33 -18.00 6.72
C THR A 275 -0.04 -18.21 6.08
N LEU A 276 -0.35 -17.47 5.01
CA LEU A 276 -1.68 -17.49 4.39
C LEU A 276 -1.87 -18.65 3.41
N PHE A 277 -0.78 -19.23 2.91
CA PHE A 277 -0.81 -20.41 2.03
C PHE A 277 0.11 -21.54 2.54
N PRO A 278 -0.10 -22.04 3.76
CA PRO A 278 0.77 -23.04 4.37
C PRO A 278 0.68 -24.42 3.68
N GLU A 279 -0.30 -24.61 2.80
CA GLU A 279 -0.44 -25.78 1.95
C GLU A 279 0.62 -25.87 0.86
N LEU A 280 1.32 -24.78 0.57
CA LEU A 280 2.42 -24.75 -0.40
C LEU A 280 3.70 -25.32 0.23
N LYS A 281 4.44 -26.15 -0.52
CA LYS A 281 5.63 -26.86 -0.02
C LYS A 281 6.69 -25.93 0.55
N ASN A 282 6.90 -24.76 -0.09
CA ASN A 282 7.94 -23.81 0.28
C ASN A 282 7.45 -22.77 1.30
N ALA A 283 6.17 -22.77 1.70
CA ALA A 283 5.60 -21.84 2.66
C ALA A 283 6.37 -21.73 3.98
N PRO A 284 6.82 -22.85 4.62
CA PRO A 284 7.64 -22.76 5.83
C PRO A 284 8.98 -22.06 5.60
N GLN A 285 9.58 -22.23 4.42
CA GLN A 285 10.85 -21.60 4.07
C GLN A 285 10.68 -20.09 3.86
N TRP A 286 9.61 -19.65 3.18
CA TRP A 286 9.29 -18.22 3.02
C TRP A 286 9.10 -17.55 4.38
N GLN A 287 8.29 -18.16 5.25
CA GLN A 287 8.05 -17.64 6.61
C GLN A 287 9.36 -17.53 7.39
N LYS A 288 10.21 -18.57 7.35
CA LYS A 288 11.50 -18.60 8.03
C LYS A 288 12.42 -17.48 7.53
N ILE A 289 12.62 -17.35 6.21
CA ILE A 289 13.47 -16.29 5.62
C ILE A 289 12.96 -14.91 6.01
N GLY A 290 11.64 -14.69 5.91
CA GLY A 290 11.04 -13.42 6.29
C GLY A 290 11.28 -13.06 7.75
N CYS A 291 11.06 -14.00 8.69
CA CYS A 291 11.30 -13.77 10.11
C CYS A 291 12.80 -13.53 10.43
N GLU A 292 13.71 -14.24 9.78
CA GLU A 292 15.16 -14.04 9.94
C GLU A 292 15.57 -12.63 9.50
N ILE A 293 15.05 -12.16 8.36
CA ILE A 293 15.32 -10.79 7.89
C ILE A 293 14.73 -9.76 8.86
N ILE A 294 13.51 -9.92 9.34
CA ILE A 294 12.89 -8.97 10.27
C ILE A 294 13.68 -8.88 11.56
N ASN A 295 14.11 -10.01 12.13
CA ASN A 295 14.90 -10.04 13.34
C ASN A 295 16.27 -9.36 13.15
N ASP A 296 16.93 -9.55 12.02
CA ASP A 296 18.16 -8.85 11.66
C ASP A 296 17.94 -7.35 11.48
N GLN A 297 16.87 -6.95 10.78
CA GLN A 297 16.57 -5.55 10.48
C GLN A 297 16.05 -4.76 11.70
N THR A 298 15.51 -5.40 12.72
CA THR A 298 15.09 -4.72 13.96
C THR A 298 16.23 -3.93 14.60
N THR A 299 17.46 -4.43 14.50
CA THR A 299 18.64 -3.77 15.09
C THR A 299 19.41 -2.88 14.12
N LYS A 300 19.13 -2.96 12.83
CA LYS A 300 19.84 -2.21 11.78
C LYS A 300 19.06 -1.04 11.22
N LEU A 301 17.75 -1.25 11.08
CA LEU A 301 16.85 -0.28 10.49
C LEU A 301 16.40 0.78 11.51
N PHE A 302 16.33 0.42 12.79
CA PHE A 302 15.95 1.34 13.86
C PHE A 302 17.17 1.77 14.67
N LEU A 303 17.27 3.07 14.93
CA LEU A 303 18.22 3.67 15.84
C LEU A 303 17.79 3.43 17.31
N GLU A 304 18.66 3.62 18.26
CA GLU A 304 18.40 3.36 19.68
C GLU A 304 17.24 4.21 20.26
N ASP A 305 17.00 5.39 19.70
CA ASP A 305 15.87 6.26 20.04
C ASP A 305 14.54 5.86 19.41
N GLY A 306 14.56 4.86 18.52
CA GLY A 306 13.39 4.30 17.83
C GLY A 306 13.10 4.89 16.45
N MET A 307 13.85 5.89 15.99
CA MET A 307 13.72 6.42 14.62
C MET A 307 14.32 5.43 13.62
N THR A 308 13.73 5.34 12.43
CA THR A 308 14.32 4.58 11.34
C THR A 308 15.50 5.32 10.71
N ASN A 309 16.48 4.59 10.18
CA ASN A 309 17.67 5.15 9.55
C ASN A 309 17.38 5.97 8.30
N ASP A 310 16.18 5.87 7.70
CA ASP A 310 15.70 6.75 6.62
C ASP A 310 15.50 8.20 7.10
N LEU A 311 15.41 8.45 8.41
CA LEU A 311 15.18 9.75 9.04
C LEU A 311 13.97 10.52 8.47
N SER A 312 13.10 9.86 7.75
CA SER A 312 11.87 10.38 7.16
C SER A 312 10.65 9.87 7.94
N LEU A 313 9.82 10.79 8.43
CA LEU A 313 8.61 10.41 9.16
C LEU A 313 7.64 9.59 8.29
N HIS A 314 7.63 9.85 6.98
CA HIS A 314 6.76 9.12 6.05
C HIS A 314 7.14 7.64 5.96
N TYR A 315 8.42 7.35 5.71
CA TYR A 315 8.95 5.98 5.64
C TYR A 315 8.91 5.30 6.99
N HIS A 316 9.24 6.02 8.05
CA HIS A 316 9.13 5.54 9.42
C HIS A 316 7.72 5.01 9.74
N ILE A 317 6.67 5.79 9.45
CA ILE A 317 5.28 5.36 9.62
C ILE A 317 4.98 4.12 8.78
N GLY A 318 5.42 4.08 7.52
CA GLY A 318 5.19 2.93 6.63
C GLY A 318 5.81 1.64 7.17
N ILE A 319 7.02 1.72 7.72
CA ILE A 319 7.73 0.60 8.35
C ILE A 319 6.98 0.11 9.59
N VAL A 320 6.62 1.02 10.50
CA VAL A 320 5.88 0.68 11.72
C VAL A 320 4.51 0.05 11.39
N ASP A 321 3.81 0.57 10.38
CA ASP A 321 2.53 0.03 9.93
C ASP A 321 2.66 -1.38 9.34
N GLY A 322 3.70 -1.65 8.55
CA GLY A 322 3.97 -3.00 8.02
C GLY A 322 4.26 -4.03 9.13
N LEU A 323 5.02 -3.61 10.15
CA LEU A 323 5.31 -4.47 11.30
C LEU A 323 4.08 -4.66 12.21
N TYR A 324 3.20 -3.66 12.31
CA TYR A 324 1.90 -3.81 12.97
C TYR A 324 1.04 -4.89 12.27
N ASP A 325 0.92 -4.82 10.95
CA ASP A 325 0.14 -5.79 10.18
C ASP A 325 0.72 -7.21 10.32
N LEU A 326 2.05 -7.33 10.36
CA LEU A 326 2.75 -8.59 10.63
C LEU A 326 2.42 -9.14 12.04
N LYS A 327 2.48 -8.29 13.08
CA LYS A 327 2.10 -8.73 14.44
C LYS A 327 0.66 -9.21 14.50
N ARG A 328 -0.24 -8.53 13.81
CA ARG A 328 -1.64 -8.98 13.68
C ARG A 328 -1.75 -10.34 12.98
N LEU A 329 -0.98 -10.55 11.90
CA LEU A 329 -0.95 -11.83 11.19
C LEU A 329 -0.54 -12.96 12.14
N ILE A 330 0.54 -12.77 12.91
CA ILE A 330 1.04 -13.73 13.88
C ILE A 330 -0.01 -14.04 14.95
N GLN A 331 -0.61 -13.00 15.53
CA GLN A 331 -1.61 -13.13 16.58
C GLN A 331 -2.88 -13.85 16.09
N LEU A 332 -3.45 -13.45 14.97
CA LEU A 332 -4.69 -14.03 14.42
C LEU A 332 -4.50 -15.49 14.06
N ASN A 333 -3.35 -15.84 13.49
CA ASN A 333 -3.05 -17.22 13.07
C ASN A 333 -2.37 -18.04 14.16
N LYS A 334 -2.25 -17.51 15.39
CA LYS A 334 -1.69 -18.21 16.56
C LYS A 334 -0.31 -18.82 16.25
N LEU A 335 0.50 -18.09 15.52
CA LEU A 335 1.86 -18.50 15.25
C LEU A 335 2.71 -18.46 16.54
N PRO A 336 3.81 -19.23 16.62
CA PRO A 336 4.67 -19.24 17.80
C PRO A 336 5.19 -17.83 18.17
N ASP A 337 5.11 -17.46 19.45
CA ASP A 337 5.54 -16.14 19.92
C ASP A 337 7.05 -15.86 19.72
N ASN A 338 7.84 -16.92 19.58
CA ASN A 338 9.29 -16.83 19.41
C ASN A 338 9.75 -16.70 17.94
N LEU A 339 8.82 -16.50 16.99
CA LEU A 339 9.17 -16.25 15.58
C LEU A 339 9.92 -14.92 15.41
N LEU A 340 9.51 -13.92 16.17
CA LEU A 340 10.15 -12.60 16.17
C LEU A 340 10.90 -12.36 17.48
N SER A 341 11.95 -11.54 17.41
CA SER A 341 12.70 -11.14 18.58
C SER A 341 11.84 -10.36 19.57
N PRO A 342 11.90 -10.64 20.88
CA PRO A 342 11.23 -9.82 21.91
C PRO A 342 11.63 -8.35 21.87
N GLN A 343 12.85 -8.04 21.40
CA GLN A 343 13.34 -6.67 21.25
C GLN A 343 12.50 -5.85 20.26
N LEU A 344 11.82 -6.50 19.32
CA LEU A 344 10.96 -5.82 18.35
C LEU A 344 9.85 -5.02 19.02
N ASP A 345 9.25 -5.51 20.09
CA ASP A 345 8.18 -4.80 20.80
C ASP A 345 8.66 -3.53 21.48
N GLU A 346 9.83 -3.56 22.12
CA GLU A 346 10.45 -2.37 22.70
C GLU A 346 10.80 -1.34 21.62
N THR A 347 11.38 -1.81 20.52
CA THR A 347 11.72 -0.96 19.37
C THR A 347 10.48 -0.31 18.76
N LEU A 348 9.41 -1.08 18.53
CA LEU A 348 8.16 -0.56 17.99
C LEU A 348 7.49 0.44 18.94
N LEU A 349 7.54 0.22 20.24
CA LEU A 349 7.01 1.19 21.19
C LEU A 349 7.75 2.52 21.08
N LYS A 350 9.08 2.51 21.07
CA LYS A 350 9.90 3.72 20.84
C LYS A 350 9.54 4.38 19.50
N ALA A 351 9.41 3.59 18.44
CA ALA A 351 9.07 4.08 17.10
C ALA A 351 7.69 4.77 17.05
N THR A 352 6.67 4.22 17.73
CA THR A 352 5.36 4.88 17.82
C THR A 352 5.42 6.21 18.58
N LYS A 353 6.31 6.31 19.57
CA LYS A 353 6.54 7.57 20.32
C LYS A 353 7.21 8.65 19.46
N ILE A 354 8.06 8.27 18.49
CA ILE A 354 8.56 9.23 17.48
C ILE A 354 7.38 9.91 16.77
N VAL A 355 6.45 9.13 16.22
CA VAL A 355 5.27 9.67 15.51
C VAL A 355 4.44 10.58 16.42
N MET A 356 4.27 10.18 17.68
CA MET A 356 3.56 10.99 18.66
C MET A 356 4.25 12.34 18.89
N HIS A 357 5.55 12.33 19.14
CA HIS A 357 6.29 13.56 19.44
C HIS A 357 6.46 14.47 18.22
N PHE A 358 6.46 13.93 17.00
CA PHE A 358 6.49 14.71 15.76
C PHE A 358 5.11 15.24 15.37
N THR A 359 4.03 14.84 16.06
CA THR A 359 2.69 15.32 15.77
C THR A 359 2.50 16.76 16.27
N TYR A 360 2.09 17.65 15.34
CA TYR A 360 1.78 19.04 15.67
C TYR A 360 0.54 19.19 16.56
N PRO A 361 0.45 20.23 17.38
CA PRO A 361 -0.72 20.52 18.18
C PRO A 361 -2.02 20.69 17.38
N SER A 362 -1.94 21.07 16.10
CA SER A 362 -3.08 21.11 15.15
C SER A 362 -3.82 19.78 15.04
N TYR A 363 -3.22 18.66 15.39
CA TYR A 363 -3.85 17.34 15.40
C TYR A 363 -5.11 17.32 16.28
N PHE A 364 -5.16 18.11 17.35
CA PHE A 364 -6.33 18.20 18.23
C PHE A 364 -7.44 19.13 17.69
N LYS A 365 -7.20 19.83 16.57
CA LYS A 365 -8.20 20.65 15.89
C LYS A 365 -8.90 19.86 14.79
N LYS A 366 -10.24 19.78 14.83
CA LYS A 366 -11.03 19.10 13.80
C LYS A 366 -10.75 19.67 12.40
N GLY A 367 -10.56 18.81 11.43
CA GLY A 367 -10.35 19.18 10.04
C GLY A 367 -8.94 19.66 9.66
N SER A 368 -7.95 19.59 10.59
CA SER A 368 -6.57 19.99 10.29
C SER A 368 -5.95 19.11 9.21
N LYS A 369 -5.30 19.78 8.25
CA LYS A 369 -4.63 19.15 7.11
C LYS A 369 -3.10 19.09 7.27
N GLN A 370 -2.55 19.84 8.22
CA GLN A 370 -1.11 19.93 8.49
C GLN A 370 -0.87 19.56 9.95
N CYS A 371 -0.53 18.30 10.19
CA CYS A 371 -0.38 17.75 11.54
C CYS A 371 0.99 17.09 11.80
N SER A 372 1.93 17.18 10.86
CA SER A 372 3.29 16.66 11.01
C SER A 372 4.30 17.51 10.25
N PRO A 373 5.61 17.44 10.61
CA PRO A 373 6.69 18.01 9.80
C PRO A 373 6.85 17.22 8.49
N ALA A 374 7.68 17.78 7.62
CA ALA A 374 8.00 17.18 6.32
C ALA A 374 9.50 17.03 6.05
N PHE A 375 10.34 16.97 7.09
CA PHE A 375 11.78 16.73 6.93
C PHE A 375 12.08 15.51 6.06
N ASN A 376 13.12 15.64 5.27
CA ASN A 376 13.58 14.58 4.35
C ASN A 376 12.47 14.18 3.37
N ASP A 377 12.49 12.98 2.82
CA ASP A 377 11.45 12.50 1.92
C ASP A 377 10.12 12.23 2.66
N SER A 378 9.52 13.28 3.17
CA SER A 378 8.25 13.19 3.90
C SER A 378 7.15 14.02 3.25
N TRP A 379 5.91 13.63 3.50
CA TRP A 379 4.70 14.40 3.19
C TRP A 379 3.98 14.77 4.46
N ILE A 380 3.48 16.01 4.51
CA ILE A 380 2.66 16.48 5.62
C ILE A 380 1.44 15.56 5.79
N LYS A 381 1.22 15.07 7.01
CA LYS A 381 0.08 14.20 7.33
C LYS A 381 -1.12 15.02 7.81
N THR A 382 -2.31 14.60 7.39
CA THR A 382 -3.56 15.14 7.90
C THR A 382 -3.91 14.53 9.25
N ARG A 383 -4.81 15.18 9.98
CA ARG A 383 -5.37 14.68 11.24
C ARG A 383 -5.93 13.26 11.11
N SER A 384 -6.68 12.99 10.05
CA SER A 384 -7.31 11.69 9.84
C SER A 384 -6.30 10.58 9.53
N VAL A 385 -5.23 10.90 8.80
CA VAL A 385 -4.15 9.95 8.49
C VAL A 385 -3.41 9.57 9.77
N LEU A 386 -2.93 10.55 10.55
CA LEU A 386 -2.25 10.26 11.82
C LEU A 386 -3.14 9.51 12.82
N ASN A 387 -4.45 9.81 12.86
CA ASN A 387 -5.33 9.09 13.76
C ASN A 387 -5.45 7.60 13.40
N LYS A 388 -5.48 7.25 12.12
CA LYS A 388 -5.45 5.84 11.70
C LYS A 388 -4.20 5.13 12.23
N ASN A 389 -3.05 5.80 12.22
CA ASN A 389 -1.82 5.27 12.80
C ASN A 389 -1.94 5.13 14.33
N PHE A 390 -2.42 6.15 15.05
CA PHE A 390 -2.60 6.05 16.50
C PHE A 390 -3.62 4.99 16.94
N VAL A 391 -4.64 4.71 16.12
CA VAL A 391 -5.55 3.58 16.34
C VAL A 391 -4.78 2.25 16.29
N LYS A 392 -3.91 2.06 15.32
CA LYS A 392 -3.04 0.88 15.21
C LYS A 392 -2.07 0.79 16.41
N TYR A 393 -1.43 1.91 16.74
CA TYR A 393 -0.41 1.95 17.81
C TYR A 393 -1.01 1.68 19.20
N ALA A 394 -2.17 2.27 19.50
CA ALA A 394 -2.87 1.99 20.75
C ALA A 394 -3.42 0.54 20.80
N ALA A 395 -3.75 -0.06 19.65
CA ALA A 395 -4.11 -1.48 19.59
C ALA A 395 -2.90 -2.40 19.80
N MET A 396 -1.72 -1.99 19.33
CA MET A 396 -0.46 -2.73 19.51
C MET A 396 0.06 -2.66 20.95
N PHE A 397 -0.16 -1.51 21.61
CA PHE A 397 0.27 -1.23 22.98
C PHE A 397 -0.90 -0.72 23.84
N PRO A 398 -1.86 -1.59 24.20
CA PRO A 398 -3.09 -1.18 24.88
C PRO A 398 -2.86 -0.59 26.29
N GLU A 399 -1.74 -0.91 26.94
CA GLU A 399 -1.35 -0.39 28.24
C GLU A 399 -0.70 1.00 28.18
N ASP A 400 -0.36 1.48 26.97
CA ASP A 400 0.23 2.81 26.81
C ASP A 400 -0.84 3.91 26.78
N SER A 401 -0.95 4.61 27.91
CA SER A 401 -1.99 5.64 28.09
C SER A 401 -1.76 6.91 27.25
N GLU A 402 -0.53 7.19 26.80
CA GLU A 402 -0.25 8.33 25.91
C GLU A 402 -0.69 8.04 24.49
N LEU A 403 -0.46 6.82 23.97
CA LEU A 403 -0.99 6.40 22.66
C LEU A 403 -2.52 6.37 22.67
N LYS A 404 -3.13 5.97 23.79
CA LYS A 404 -4.58 6.06 23.97
C LYS A 404 -5.08 7.51 23.93
N TYR A 405 -4.35 8.45 24.52
CA TYR A 405 -4.66 9.87 24.45
C TYR A 405 -4.63 10.37 22.99
N MET A 406 -3.61 10.01 22.24
CA MET A 406 -3.53 10.38 20.83
C MET A 406 -4.67 9.76 19.99
N GLN A 407 -4.93 8.47 20.14
CA GLN A 407 -6.02 7.77 19.45
C GLN A 407 -7.38 8.44 19.64
N THR A 408 -7.68 8.88 20.86
CA THR A 408 -8.98 9.44 21.27
C THR A 408 -9.07 10.96 21.15
N TYR A 409 -8.06 11.59 20.53
CA TYR A 409 -7.95 13.05 20.43
C TYR A 409 -8.00 13.75 21.78
N GLY A 410 -7.40 13.15 22.80
CA GLY A 410 -7.31 13.70 24.13
C GLY A 410 -8.50 13.42 25.07
N ASN A 411 -9.48 12.61 24.62
CA ASN A 411 -10.66 12.31 25.45
C ASN A 411 -10.38 11.25 26.53
N GLU A 412 -9.44 10.34 26.27
CA GLU A 412 -9.05 9.27 27.19
C GLU A 412 -7.53 9.12 27.20
N GLY A 413 -6.99 8.52 28.26
CA GLY A 413 -5.55 8.32 28.40
C GLY A 413 -4.86 9.48 29.11
N THR A 414 -3.55 9.55 28.98
CA THR A 414 -2.70 10.53 29.69
C THR A 414 -2.03 11.45 28.70
N LEU A 415 -2.14 12.75 28.93
CA LEU A 415 -1.42 13.76 28.13
C LEU A 415 0.10 13.51 28.23
N PRO A 416 0.83 13.42 27.11
CA PRO A 416 2.28 13.29 27.13
C PRO A 416 2.95 14.47 27.84
N ASP A 417 3.75 14.18 28.87
CA ASP A 417 4.28 15.22 29.79
C ASP A 417 5.59 15.87 29.32
N SER A 418 6.16 15.49 28.20
CA SER A 418 7.44 16.05 27.82
C SER A 418 7.29 17.35 27.03
N ARG A 419 7.76 18.48 27.63
CA ARG A 419 7.93 19.77 26.93
C ARG A 419 9.17 19.79 26.04
N ILE A 420 10.16 19.00 26.39
CA ILE A 420 11.39 18.81 25.62
C ILE A 420 11.58 17.32 25.43
N LYS A 421 11.71 16.89 24.18
CA LYS A 421 12.04 15.52 23.84
C LYS A 421 13.23 15.52 22.92
N THR A 422 14.27 14.79 23.29
CA THR A 422 15.49 14.62 22.51
C THR A 422 15.52 13.21 21.92
N PHE A 423 15.86 13.12 20.65
CA PHE A 423 16.12 11.90 19.95
C PHE A 423 17.58 12.00 19.47
N GLU A 424 18.49 11.64 20.37
CA GLU A 424 19.93 11.94 20.21
C GLU A 424 20.58 11.09 19.13
N ASP A 425 20.11 9.84 18.96
CA ASP A 425 20.67 8.92 17.99
C ASP A 425 20.27 9.30 16.55
N SER A 426 19.07 9.83 16.35
CA SER A 426 18.62 10.34 15.05
C SER A 426 18.92 11.82 14.84
N GLY A 427 19.16 12.58 15.92
CA GLY A 427 19.50 13.99 15.91
C GLY A 427 18.30 14.93 15.80
N PHE A 428 17.12 14.49 16.24
CA PHE A 428 15.94 15.37 16.29
C PHE A 428 15.64 15.86 17.72
N TYR A 429 15.25 17.13 17.81
CA TYR A 429 14.94 17.78 19.08
C TYR A 429 13.58 18.45 18.99
N VAL A 430 12.66 18.06 19.85
CA VAL A 430 11.28 18.57 19.88
C VAL A 430 11.06 19.38 21.15
N LEU A 431 10.68 20.65 20.98
CA LEU A 431 10.35 21.55 22.08
C LEU A 431 8.89 22.00 21.91
N ARG A 432 8.10 21.94 22.98
CA ARG A 432 6.72 22.43 22.94
C ARG A 432 6.30 23.04 24.28
N ASN A 433 5.37 24.00 24.25
CA ASN A 433 4.79 24.54 25.46
C ASN A 433 3.44 23.91 25.85
N GLY A 434 2.92 23.04 25.00
CA GLY A 434 1.66 22.33 25.22
C GLY A 434 1.20 21.51 24.01
N TRP A 435 -0.01 20.97 24.13
CA TRP A 435 -0.63 20.11 23.11
C TRP A 435 -1.95 20.67 22.55
N THR A 436 -2.38 21.87 23.01
CA THR A 436 -3.57 22.51 22.43
C THR A 436 -3.24 23.09 21.04
N PRO A 437 -4.23 23.27 20.16
CA PRO A 437 -3.99 23.82 18.82
C PRO A 437 -3.26 25.16 18.79
N GLU A 438 -3.38 25.95 19.87
CA GLU A 438 -2.73 27.26 20.05
C GLU A 438 -1.28 27.15 20.56
N SER A 439 -0.86 25.96 20.97
CA SER A 439 0.48 25.75 21.51
C SER A 439 1.56 26.00 20.44
N THR A 440 2.77 26.27 20.94
CA THR A 440 3.98 26.39 20.14
C THR A 440 4.74 25.07 20.15
N MET A 441 5.26 24.67 19.02
CA MET A 441 6.14 23.53 18.86
C MET A 441 7.27 23.86 17.91
N LEU A 442 8.48 23.56 18.29
CA LEU A 442 9.68 23.63 17.45
C LEU A 442 10.23 22.21 17.30
N ILE A 443 10.53 21.82 16.09
CA ILE A 443 11.31 20.62 15.78
C ILE A 443 12.58 21.06 15.13
N LEU A 444 13.73 20.72 15.72
CA LEU A 444 15.05 20.99 15.18
C LEU A 444 15.61 19.69 14.59
N SER A 445 16.07 19.75 13.35
CA SER A 445 16.80 18.68 12.68
C SER A 445 18.31 18.96 12.77
N ASN A 446 19.01 18.21 13.56
CA ASN A 446 20.49 18.10 13.55
C ASN A 446 20.82 16.62 13.26
N ASN A 447 20.25 16.11 12.20
CA ASN A 447 20.22 14.69 11.90
C ASN A 447 21.61 14.12 11.59
N ILE A 448 21.72 12.82 11.73
CA ILE A 448 22.99 12.08 11.55
C ILE A 448 23.17 11.52 10.13
N SER A 449 22.43 12.03 9.15
CA SER A 449 22.42 11.48 7.78
C SER A 449 23.82 11.24 7.20
N SER A 450 24.79 12.11 7.49
CA SER A 450 26.17 11.95 7.05
C SER A 450 26.91 10.74 7.64
N LYS A 451 26.36 10.11 8.69
CA LYS A 451 26.93 8.93 9.35
C LYS A 451 26.26 7.63 8.93
N LEU A 452 25.13 7.70 8.20
CA LEU A 452 24.35 6.56 7.78
C LEU A 452 24.79 6.14 6.36
N GLN A 453 25.07 4.85 6.17
CA GLN A 453 25.60 4.34 4.90
C GLN A 453 24.53 4.19 3.81
N ASP A 454 23.27 3.93 4.17
CA ASP A 454 22.19 3.58 3.24
C ASP A 454 20.93 4.47 3.41
N SER A 455 21.11 5.73 3.74
CA SER A 455 19.99 6.66 3.91
C SER A 455 19.53 7.23 2.56
N SER A 456 18.71 6.49 1.85
CA SER A 456 18.24 6.85 0.49
C SER A 456 17.19 7.96 0.48
N HIS A 457 16.64 8.34 1.66
CA HIS A 457 15.55 9.28 1.80
C HIS A 457 15.92 10.56 2.54
N ASN A 458 17.21 10.82 2.68
CA ASN A 458 17.72 12.01 3.35
C ASN A 458 17.91 13.17 2.36
N GLN A 459 17.51 14.35 2.82
CA GLN A 459 17.74 15.62 2.15
C GLN A 459 18.77 16.46 2.96
N LEU A 460 19.07 17.67 2.49
CA LEU A 460 20.01 18.58 3.16
C LEU A 460 19.35 19.34 4.32
N ASP A 461 18.56 18.66 5.14
CA ASP A 461 17.78 19.26 6.22
C ASP A 461 18.55 19.37 7.54
N ASN A 462 19.83 19.05 7.53
CA ASN A 462 20.66 19.17 8.72
C ASN A 462 20.88 20.63 9.11
N GLY A 463 20.57 20.97 10.36
CA GLY A 463 20.62 22.33 10.88
C GLY A 463 19.37 23.17 10.60
N THR A 464 18.31 22.57 10.07
CA THR A 464 17.03 23.23 9.83
C THR A 464 16.04 23.04 10.98
N PHE A 465 14.94 23.74 10.96
CA PHE A 465 13.87 23.58 11.93
C PHE A 465 12.50 23.91 11.35
N GLU A 466 11.47 23.29 11.92
CA GLU A 466 10.09 23.68 11.66
C GLU A 466 9.47 24.30 12.93
N LEU A 467 8.80 25.44 12.79
CA LEU A 467 8.13 26.14 13.89
C LEU A 467 6.62 26.19 13.66
N TYR A 468 5.91 25.48 14.48
CA TYR A 468 4.46 25.57 14.58
C TYR A 468 4.06 26.51 15.73
N HIS A 469 3.13 27.43 15.49
CA HIS A 469 2.56 28.30 16.52
C HIS A 469 1.12 28.66 16.18
N ASN A 470 0.22 28.56 17.15
CA ASN A 470 -1.17 29.02 17.08
C ASN A 470 -1.87 28.63 15.76
N GLY A 471 -1.80 27.38 15.38
CA GLY A 471 -2.51 26.82 14.22
C GLY A 471 -1.78 26.95 12.88
N ARG A 472 -0.55 27.46 12.86
CA ARG A 472 0.24 27.66 11.62
C ARG A 472 1.65 27.11 11.76
N ASN A 473 2.16 26.53 10.68
CA ASN A 473 3.59 26.28 10.51
C ASN A 473 4.22 27.51 9.83
N PHE A 474 5.20 28.14 10.50
CA PHE A 474 5.85 29.36 10.04
C PHE A 474 7.06 29.09 9.15
N PHE A 475 7.72 27.97 9.35
CA PHE A 475 8.89 27.55 8.58
C PHE A 475 8.69 26.08 8.18
N PRO A 476 7.74 25.82 7.26
CA PRO A 476 7.51 24.46 6.81
C PRO A 476 8.65 23.98 5.92
N ASP A 477 9.06 22.77 6.12
CA ASP A 477 9.84 22.04 5.14
C ASP A 477 8.97 21.75 3.90
N SER A 478 9.56 21.78 2.71
CA SER A 478 8.84 21.50 1.46
C SER A 478 8.57 20.00 1.26
N GLY A 479 9.29 19.16 1.99
CA GLY A 479 9.23 17.71 1.84
C GLY A 479 9.71 17.24 0.47
N VAL A 480 9.28 16.04 0.09
CA VAL A 480 9.60 15.51 -1.24
C VAL A 480 8.71 16.13 -2.31
N CYS A 481 9.33 16.63 -3.36
CA CYS A 481 8.64 17.21 -4.51
C CYS A 481 8.32 16.13 -5.57
N SER A 482 9.34 15.35 -5.96
CA SER A 482 9.25 14.32 -7.01
C SER A 482 10.44 13.37 -6.90
N TYR A 483 10.27 12.14 -7.38
CA TYR A 483 11.38 11.20 -7.61
C TYR A 483 11.77 11.21 -9.09
N MET A 484 12.13 12.40 -9.59
CA MET A 484 12.51 12.59 -10.99
C MET A 484 13.82 11.88 -11.34
N LYS A 485 14.13 11.78 -12.63
CA LYS A 485 15.37 11.20 -13.15
C LYS A 485 16.59 11.93 -12.58
N GLU A 486 17.70 11.20 -12.49
CA GLU A 486 18.99 11.66 -11.92
C GLU A 486 19.49 13.03 -12.42
N ASP A 487 19.08 13.44 -13.63
CA ASP A 487 19.45 14.72 -14.23
C ASP A 487 18.76 15.95 -13.58
N ASP A 488 17.64 15.72 -12.85
CA ASP A 488 16.87 16.79 -12.19
C ASP A 488 17.04 16.76 -10.64
N ALA A 489 17.82 15.83 -10.11
CA ALA A 489 18.04 15.67 -8.67
C ALA A 489 18.73 16.91 -8.03
N GLU A 490 19.45 17.71 -8.82
CA GLU A 490 20.02 18.98 -8.35
C GLU A 490 18.93 20.02 -7.99
N ALA A 491 17.74 19.96 -8.61
CA ALA A 491 16.67 20.91 -8.34
C ALA A 491 16.01 20.71 -6.96
N VAL A 492 16.03 19.49 -6.41
CA VAL A 492 15.40 19.17 -5.12
C VAL A 492 16.27 19.62 -3.94
N SER A 493 17.59 19.67 -4.12
CA SER A 493 18.55 20.06 -3.07
C SER A 493 18.56 21.56 -2.73
N TYR A 494 18.00 22.41 -3.58
CA TYR A 494 18.10 23.87 -3.43
C TYR A 494 16.87 24.58 -2.84
N THR A 495 15.78 23.86 -2.62
CA THR A 495 14.51 24.47 -2.16
C THR A 495 14.54 24.94 -0.71
N HIS A 496 15.54 24.54 0.07
CA HIS A 496 15.62 24.88 1.50
C HIS A 496 16.45 26.11 1.84
N LEU A 497 17.18 26.69 0.89
CA LEU A 497 18.03 27.85 1.11
C LEU A 497 17.45 29.20 0.65
N THR A 498 16.27 29.23 0.09
CA THR A 498 15.58 30.47 -0.27
C THR A 498 14.54 30.82 0.77
N LEU A 499 15.00 31.35 1.91
CA LEU A 499 14.16 32.23 2.71
C LEU A 499 13.97 33.54 1.91
N PRO A 500 12.71 34.05 1.87
CA PRO A 500 12.42 35.33 1.20
C PRO A 500 13.12 36.50 1.86
#